data_3e94590367bfe741c2abe688e9f8d28d
#
_entry.id   3e94590367bfe741c2abe688e9f8d28d
#
_cell.length_a   1.000
_cell.length_b   1.000
_cell.length_c   1.000
_cell.angle_alpha   90.00
_cell.angle_beta   90.00
_cell.angle_gamma   90.00
#
_symmetry.space_group_name_H-M   'P 1'
#
loop_
_entity.id
_entity.type
_entity.pdbx_description
1 polymer ?
#
loop_
_entity_poly.entity_id
_entity_poly.type
_entity_poly.pdbx_seq_one_letter_code
_entity_poly.pdbx_strand_id
1 'polypeptide(L)'
;MKNFLSAFILPAFFFLLSCNNKSGGDTINLKFNLPTGSSYDYNVDMNMSMNGNVNGQPVNMKNKMAMGYRFSAIGDSSGWKRLTASINRVAMHLNNGGVNLDFDSDKTNDTSDVVSASTGKALGALKGGQFGFTMNEKGNVGSVTGINDMMQRVMSSMNVHDAGSMAAGMSSTINDENFKQNIQQSFGMYPDKPVKPGNTWTNTMDMNNQGMQMKIDNTYTLESVSGNIANVKSNSKISSPGTNSMGITGTMTGTMKFDIPTGLPMDGNLDMNMRMTMNTGGQVVPMNTDINMKITGKKI
;
A
#
# COMPACT_ATOMS: atom_id res chain seq x y z
N MET A 1 -14.66 -36.82 85.62
CA MET A 1 -15.28 -35.53 85.72
C MET A 1 -14.86 -34.74 84.47
N LYS A 2 -15.81 -34.23 83.86
CA LYS A 2 -15.90 -34.00 82.40
C LYS A 2 -15.10 -32.82 81.92
N ASN A 3 -14.19 -33.04 80.98
CA ASN A 3 -13.45 -31.98 80.25
C ASN A 3 -14.13 -31.71 78.89
N PHE A 4 -14.64 -30.49 78.73
CA PHE A 4 -15.14 -29.97 77.49
C PHE A 4 -13.99 -29.36 76.75
N LEU A 5 -13.66 -29.93 75.61
CA LEU A 5 -12.70 -29.36 74.64
C LEU A 5 -13.48 -28.66 73.50
N SER A 6 -13.49 -27.35 73.55
CA SER A 6 -14.12 -26.51 72.48
C SER A 6 -13.20 -26.44 71.32
N ALA A 7 -13.56 -27.05 70.18
CA ALA A 7 -12.92 -26.91 68.94
C ALA A 7 -13.34 -25.59 68.25
N PHE A 8 -12.38 -24.68 68.10
CA PHE A 8 -12.54 -23.45 67.33
C PHE A 8 -12.39 -23.78 65.83
N ILE A 9 -13.50 -23.77 65.10
CA ILE A 9 -13.50 -23.90 63.65
C ILE A 9 -13.33 -22.50 63.08
N LEU A 10 -12.16 -22.24 62.46
CA LEU A 10 -11.85 -21.04 61.71
C LEU A 10 -12.34 -21.22 60.26
N PRO A 11 -13.26 -20.39 59.71
CA PRO A 11 -13.61 -20.49 58.31
C PRO A 11 -12.48 -19.90 57.47
N ALA A 12 -11.80 -20.78 56.72
CA ALA A 12 -10.87 -20.35 55.65
C ALA A 12 -11.67 -19.68 54.54
N PHE A 13 -11.63 -18.36 54.50
CA PHE A 13 -12.13 -17.58 53.39
C PHE A 13 -11.18 -17.77 52.20
N PHE A 14 -11.53 -18.70 51.30
CA PHE A 14 -10.91 -18.78 49.98
C PHE A 14 -11.30 -17.54 49.16
N PHE A 15 -10.47 -16.53 49.16
CA PHE A 15 -10.50 -15.50 48.12
C PHE A 15 -10.13 -16.16 46.79
N LEU A 16 -11.15 -16.59 46.05
CA LEU A 16 -11.03 -16.83 44.63
C LEU A 16 -10.73 -15.47 43.97
N LEU A 17 -9.44 -15.18 43.80
CA LEU A 17 -8.98 -14.19 42.84
C LEU A 17 -9.37 -14.71 41.47
N SER A 18 -10.61 -14.43 41.07
CA SER A 18 -11.05 -14.50 39.70
C SER A 18 -10.19 -13.47 38.94
N CYS A 19 -9.08 -13.92 38.35
CA CYS A 19 -8.42 -13.22 37.27
C CYS A 19 -9.45 -13.17 36.14
N ASN A 20 -10.27 -12.15 36.13
CA ASN A 20 -11.02 -11.73 34.97
C ASN A 20 -9.98 -11.25 33.95
N ASN A 21 -9.43 -12.19 33.18
CA ASN A 21 -8.84 -11.88 31.93
C ASN A 21 -9.94 -11.27 31.05
N LYS A 22 -10.19 -9.98 31.24
CA LYS A 22 -10.89 -9.18 30.24
C LYS A 22 -9.99 -9.16 29.01
N SER A 23 -10.13 -10.17 28.18
CA SER A 23 -9.72 -10.20 26.77
C SER A 23 -10.63 -9.27 25.94
N GLY A 24 -10.95 -8.12 26.49
CA GLY A 24 -11.73 -7.07 25.87
C GLY A 24 -10.87 -5.83 25.79
N GLY A 25 -9.98 -5.75 24.82
CA GLY A 25 -9.29 -4.50 24.52
C GLY A 25 -10.30 -3.39 24.23
N ASP A 26 -9.91 -2.14 24.52
CA ASP A 26 -10.75 -0.98 24.28
C ASP A 26 -11.19 -0.90 22.81
N THR A 27 -12.43 -0.46 22.62
CA THR A 27 -12.97 -0.18 21.29
C THR A 27 -12.29 1.07 20.74
N ILE A 28 -11.76 0.98 19.53
CA ILE A 28 -11.12 2.10 18.85
C ILE A 28 -11.93 2.54 17.63
N ASN A 29 -11.85 3.82 17.31
CA ASN A 29 -12.37 4.37 16.07
C ASN A 29 -11.18 4.61 15.12
N LEU A 30 -10.89 3.64 14.27
CA LEU A 30 -9.80 3.72 13.30
C LEU A 30 -10.30 4.42 12.04
N LYS A 31 -9.90 5.67 11.85
CA LYS A 31 -10.31 6.53 10.73
C LYS A 31 -9.20 7.52 10.36
N PHE A 32 -9.20 7.98 9.13
CA PHE A 32 -8.29 9.02 8.70
C PHE A 32 -8.60 10.36 9.38
N ASN A 33 -7.63 10.91 10.10
CA ASN A 33 -7.79 12.18 10.82
C ASN A 33 -6.44 12.91 10.96
N LEU A 34 -5.86 13.33 9.85
CA LEU A 34 -4.58 14.04 9.87
C LEU A 34 -4.79 15.50 10.30
N PRO A 35 -4.20 15.95 11.43
CA PRO A 35 -4.33 17.33 11.88
C PRO A 35 -3.71 18.32 10.89
N THR A 36 -4.39 19.44 10.61
CA THR A 36 -3.86 20.52 9.79
C THR A 36 -2.52 21.04 10.33
N GLY A 37 -1.55 21.24 9.46
CA GLY A 37 -0.19 21.65 9.80
C GLY A 37 0.75 20.49 10.12
N SER A 38 0.25 19.24 10.19
CA SER A 38 1.12 18.08 10.38
C SER A 38 1.69 17.55 9.06
N SER A 39 2.90 16.99 9.15
CA SER A 39 3.59 16.38 8.01
C SER A 39 4.19 15.03 8.39
N TYR A 40 4.24 14.13 7.41
CA TYR A 40 4.76 12.77 7.57
C TYR A 40 5.59 12.37 6.36
N ASP A 41 6.76 11.80 6.61
CA ASP A 41 7.57 11.16 5.59
C ASP A 41 7.24 9.68 5.52
N TYR A 42 7.04 9.18 4.30
CA TYR A 42 6.80 7.79 3.98
C TYR A 42 7.87 7.25 3.05
N ASN A 43 8.29 6.01 3.31
CA ASN A 43 9.05 5.20 2.37
C ASN A 43 8.25 3.95 2.04
N VAL A 44 8.17 3.65 0.75
CA VAL A 44 7.57 2.44 0.21
C VAL A 44 8.67 1.71 -0.56
N ASP A 45 9.06 0.54 -0.07
CA ASP A 45 9.99 -0.37 -0.73
C ASP A 45 9.21 -1.55 -1.31
N MET A 46 9.36 -1.83 -2.58
CA MET A 46 8.70 -2.93 -3.29
C MET A 46 9.74 -3.81 -3.99
N ASN A 47 9.67 -5.11 -3.74
CA ASN A 47 10.41 -6.11 -4.46
C ASN A 47 9.42 -6.97 -5.23
N MET A 48 9.62 -7.08 -6.55
CA MET A 48 8.79 -7.90 -7.42
C MET A 48 9.66 -8.92 -8.15
N SER A 49 9.21 -10.17 -8.20
CA SER A 49 9.75 -11.18 -9.08
C SER A 49 8.64 -11.76 -9.95
N MET A 50 8.92 -11.92 -11.23
CA MET A 50 8.00 -12.51 -12.20
C MET A 50 8.71 -13.64 -12.92
N ASN A 51 8.06 -14.81 -12.95
CA ASN A 51 8.61 -16.01 -13.56
C ASN A 51 7.57 -16.63 -14.49
N GLY A 52 8.01 -17.05 -15.69
CA GLY A 52 7.15 -17.69 -16.67
C GLY A 52 7.94 -18.35 -17.78
N ASN A 53 7.23 -18.84 -18.79
CA ASN A 53 7.83 -19.43 -19.98
C ASN A 53 7.07 -18.90 -21.20
N VAL A 54 7.77 -18.18 -22.07
CA VAL A 54 7.21 -17.64 -23.31
C VAL A 54 7.88 -18.36 -24.49
N ASN A 55 7.13 -19.08 -25.29
CA ASN A 55 7.64 -19.84 -26.45
C ASN A 55 8.79 -20.80 -26.12
N GLY A 56 8.73 -21.47 -24.94
CA GLY A 56 9.79 -22.37 -24.51
C GLY A 56 10.98 -21.68 -23.84
N GLN A 57 11.02 -20.35 -23.85
CA GLN A 57 12.09 -19.57 -23.22
C GLN A 57 11.67 -19.16 -21.80
N PRO A 58 12.49 -19.44 -20.77
CA PRO A 58 12.20 -18.98 -19.41
C PRO A 58 12.31 -17.45 -19.33
N VAL A 59 11.31 -16.83 -18.76
CA VAL A 59 11.31 -15.39 -18.43
C VAL A 59 11.44 -15.25 -16.92
N ASN A 60 12.49 -14.54 -16.48
CA ASN A 60 12.73 -14.24 -15.09
C ASN A 60 13.00 -12.74 -14.97
N MET A 61 12.10 -12.02 -14.32
CA MET A 61 12.23 -10.58 -14.11
C MET A 61 12.33 -10.30 -12.60
N LYS A 62 13.23 -9.41 -12.23
CA LYS A 62 13.35 -8.92 -10.85
C LYS A 62 13.36 -7.41 -10.86
N ASN A 63 12.43 -6.85 -10.12
CA ASN A 63 12.28 -5.40 -9.95
C ASN A 63 12.36 -5.05 -8.47
N LYS A 64 13.14 -4.02 -8.15
CA LYS A 64 13.07 -3.35 -6.85
C LYS A 64 12.74 -1.90 -7.10
N MET A 65 11.78 -1.38 -6.38
CA MET A 65 11.39 0.02 -6.42
C MET A 65 11.36 0.58 -5.01
N ALA A 66 11.86 1.78 -4.83
CA ALA A 66 11.70 2.52 -3.60
C ALA A 66 11.20 3.94 -3.92
N MET A 67 10.20 4.39 -3.17
CA MET A 67 9.65 5.74 -3.29
C MET A 67 9.54 6.38 -1.92
N GLY A 68 10.05 7.60 -1.81
CA GLY A 68 9.89 8.46 -0.65
C GLY A 68 8.86 9.54 -0.94
N TYR A 69 7.94 9.75 0.00
CA TYR A 69 6.90 10.78 -0.08
C TYR A 69 6.87 11.60 1.19
N ARG A 70 6.53 12.88 1.07
CA ARG A 70 6.11 13.72 2.18
C ARG A 70 4.64 14.07 2.01
N PHE A 71 3.82 13.70 2.99
CA PHE A 71 2.42 14.12 3.06
C PHE A 71 2.25 15.22 4.09
N SER A 72 1.54 16.29 3.73
CA SER A 72 1.25 17.42 4.62
C SER A 72 -0.23 17.75 4.56
N ALA A 73 -0.86 17.89 5.72
CA ALA A 73 -2.23 18.38 5.83
C ALA A 73 -2.22 19.90 5.83
N ILE A 74 -2.77 20.53 4.79
CA ILE A 74 -2.75 21.97 4.57
C ILE A 74 -4.08 22.67 4.91
N GLY A 75 -5.11 21.91 5.24
CA GLY A 75 -6.41 22.45 5.62
C GLY A 75 -7.47 21.39 5.81
N ASP A 76 -8.62 21.86 6.31
CA ASP A 76 -9.83 21.06 6.51
C ASP A 76 -11.03 21.89 6.02
N SER A 77 -11.94 21.28 5.29
CA SER A 77 -13.16 21.92 4.82
C SER A 77 -14.26 20.89 4.67
N SER A 78 -15.37 21.09 5.39
CA SER A 78 -16.60 20.27 5.28
C SER A 78 -16.34 18.76 5.45
N GLY A 79 -15.42 18.37 6.38
CA GLY A 79 -15.07 16.96 6.63
C GLY A 79 -14.07 16.37 5.64
N TRP A 80 -13.50 17.19 4.75
CA TRP A 80 -12.44 16.80 3.82
C TRP A 80 -11.12 17.44 4.22
N LYS A 81 -10.12 16.62 4.50
CA LYS A 81 -8.74 17.08 4.67
C LYS A 81 -8.15 17.42 3.30
N ARG A 82 -7.54 18.60 3.18
CA ARG A 82 -6.73 18.97 2.02
C ARG A 82 -5.29 18.61 2.30
N LEU A 83 -4.72 17.82 1.40
CA LEU A 83 -3.41 17.24 1.53
C LEU A 83 -2.54 17.62 0.34
N THR A 84 -1.26 17.80 0.60
CA THR A 84 -0.22 17.83 -0.43
C THR A 84 0.71 16.65 -0.25
N ALA A 85 1.17 16.10 -1.33
CA ALA A 85 2.23 15.11 -1.36
C ALA A 85 3.39 15.63 -2.21
N SER A 86 4.62 15.37 -1.80
CA SER A 86 5.82 15.61 -2.60
C SER A 86 6.65 14.34 -2.65
N ILE A 87 7.20 14.04 -3.84
CA ILE A 87 8.11 12.91 -4.02
C ILE A 87 9.51 13.38 -3.65
N ASN A 88 10.11 12.79 -2.63
CA ASN A 88 11.44 13.15 -2.15
C ASN A 88 12.53 12.17 -2.57
N ARG A 89 12.18 10.95 -2.92
CA ARG A 89 13.08 9.93 -3.46
C ARG A 89 12.38 9.02 -4.45
N VAL A 90 13.11 8.62 -5.50
CA VAL A 90 12.74 7.55 -6.44
C VAL A 90 13.97 6.70 -6.68
N ALA A 91 13.83 5.39 -6.50
CA ALA A 91 14.86 4.43 -6.87
C ALA A 91 14.23 3.24 -7.57
N MET A 92 14.91 2.72 -8.59
CA MET A 92 14.47 1.55 -9.36
C MET A 92 15.69 0.72 -9.73
N HIS A 93 15.59 -0.57 -9.43
CA HIS A 93 16.52 -1.58 -9.94
C HIS A 93 15.71 -2.60 -10.73
N LEU A 94 15.95 -2.67 -12.03
CA LEU A 94 15.32 -3.61 -12.96
C LEU A 94 16.36 -4.54 -13.52
N ASN A 95 16.10 -5.85 -13.43
CA ASN A 95 16.84 -6.87 -14.14
C ASN A 95 15.85 -7.73 -14.95
N ASN A 96 15.89 -7.61 -16.26
CA ASN A 96 14.99 -8.29 -17.19
C ASN A 96 15.80 -8.87 -18.35
N GLY A 97 16.46 -10.03 -18.12
CA GLY A 97 17.01 -10.89 -19.17
C GLY A 97 17.95 -10.26 -20.23
N GLY A 98 18.41 -9.04 -20.03
CA GLY A 98 19.25 -8.28 -20.98
C GLY A 98 19.17 -6.76 -20.80
N VAL A 99 18.13 -6.29 -20.09
CA VAL A 99 18.02 -4.87 -19.69
C VAL A 99 18.28 -4.78 -18.20
N ASN A 100 19.33 -4.06 -17.82
CA ASN A 100 19.63 -3.73 -16.44
C ASN A 100 19.48 -2.22 -16.26
N LEU A 101 18.66 -1.82 -15.30
CA LEU A 101 18.57 -0.42 -14.88
C LEU A 101 18.87 -0.37 -13.39
N ASP A 102 19.77 0.49 -12.99
CA ASP A 102 20.03 0.84 -11.59
C ASP A 102 19.99 2.36 -11.45
N PHE A 103 18.94 2.86 -10.84
CA PHE A 103 18.69 4.28 -10.65
C PHE A 103 18.31 4.56 -9.20
N ASP A 104 18.92 5.58 -8.62
CA ASP A 104 18.52 6.14 -7.31
C ASP A 104 18.67 7.67 -7.36
N SER A 105 17.59 8.40 -7.18
CA SER A 105 17.56 9.86 -7.24
C SER A 105 18.44 10.54 -6.19
N ASP A 106 18.90 9.80 -5.17
CA ASP A 106 19.76 10.29 -4.10
C ASP A 106 21.24 9.93 -4.30
N LYS A 107 21.58 9.27 -5.41
CA LYS A 107 22.93 8.82 -5.74
C LYS A 107 23.39 9.34 -7.10
N THR A 108 24.68 9.22 -7.36
CA THR A 108 25.24 9.32 -8.71
C THR A 108 24.88 8.05 -9.46
N ASN A 109 24.21 8.20 -10.60
CA ASN A 109 23.74 7.09 -11.42
C ASN A 109 24.66 6.87 -12.62
N ASP A 110 24.82 5.62 -13.03
CA ASP A 110 25.54 5.29 -14.26
C ASP A 110 24.67 5.68 -15.47
N THR A 111 25.26 6.46 -16.38
CA THR A 111 24.62 6.94 -17.61
C THR A 111 25.32 6.45 -18.87
N SER A 112 26.17 5.42 -18.76
CA SER A 112 26.94 4.87 -19.89
C SER A 112 26.05 4.20 -20.94
N ASP A 113 24.90 3.64 -20.53
CA ASP A 113 23.90 3.09 -21.44
C ASP A 113 22.79 4.10 -21.73
N VAL A 114 22.44 4.28 -23.01
CA VAL A 114 21.46 5.29 -23.47
C VAL A 114 20.07 5.06 -22.89
N VAL A 115 19.64 3.80 -22.78
CA VAL A 115 18.31 3.45 -22.22
C VAL A 115 18.27 3.78 -20.74
N SER A 116 19.32 3.40 -20.00
CA SER A 116 19.46 3.71 -18.57
C SER A 116 19.54 5.21 -18.33
N ALA A 117 20.27 5.95 -19.18
CA ALA A 117 20.38 7.40 -19.10
C ALA A 117 19.01 8.10 -19.33
N SER A 118 18.26 7.68 -20.37
CA SER A 118 16.94 8.24 -20.68
C SER A 118 15.91 7.93 -19.59
N THR A 119 15.83 6.67 -19.15
CA THR A 119 14.94 6.24 -18.08
C THR A 119 15.30 6.91 -16.75
N GLY A 120 16.59 7.04 -16.44
CA GLY A 120 17.09 7.73 -15.26
C GLY A 120 16.70 9.20 -15.22
N LYS A 121 16.73 9.91 -16.38
CA LYS A 121 16.25 11.30 -16.48
C LYS A 121 14.75 11.40 -16.18
N ALA A 122 13.94 10.49 -16.75
CA ALA A 122 12.51 10.45 -16.53
C ALA A 122 12.16 10.19 -15.05
N LEU A 123 12.80 9.18 -14.41
CA LEU A 123 12.64 8.89 -12.99
C LEU A 123 13.14 10.04 -12.11
N GLY A 124 14.26 10.66 -12.47
CA GLY A 124 14.82 11.83 -11.77
C GLY A 124 13.88 13.02 -11.76
N ALA A 125 13.14 13.23 -12.86
CA ALA A 125 12.17 14.32 -13.00
C ALA A 125 10.95 14.16 -12.07
N LEU A 126 10.68 12.94 -11.57
CA LEU A 126 9.65 12.70 -10.56
C LEU A 126 10.04 13.28 -9.20
N LYS A 127 11.34 13.27 -8.84
CA LYS A 127 11.81 13.86 -7.57
C LYS A 127 11.50 15.36 -7.52
N GLY A 128 10.96 15.81 -6.39
CA GLY A 128 10.43 17.16 -6.22
C GLY A 128 9.06 17.38 -6.88
N GLY A 129 8.47 16.34 -7.51
CA GLY A 129 7.08 16.36 -7.97
C GLY A 129 6.12 16.55 -6.81
N GLN A 130 5.10 17.38 -7.03
CA GLN A 130 4.08 17.67 -6.02
C GLN A 130 2.70 17.47 -6.62
N PHE A 131 1.78 16.96 -5.80
CA PHE A 131 0.38 16.86 -6.14
C PHE A 131 -0.47 17.12 -4.90
N GLY A 132 -1.69 17.55 -5.11
CA GLY A 132 -2.68 17.79 -4.06
C GLY A 132 -3.81 16.77 -4.14
N PHE A 133 -4.43 16.47 -3.00
CA PHE A 133 -5.65 15.66 -2.97
C PHE A 133 -6.48 15.98 -1.73
N THR A 134 -7.76 15.62 -1.79
CA THR A 134 -8.67 15.70 -0.64
C THR A 134 -9.07 14.32 -0.19
N MET A 135 -9.18 14.11 1.12
CA MET A 135 -9.57 12.83 1.72
C MET A 135 -10.49 13.04 2.93
N ASN A 136 -11.54 12.24 3.04
CA ASN A 136 -12.42 12.23 4.21
C ASN A 136 -11.97 11.22 5.26
N GLU A 137 -12.66 11.17 6.41
CA GLU A 137 -12.34 10.28 7.52
C GLU A 137 -12.44 8.78 7.21
N LYS A 138 -13.19 8.40 6.17
CA LYS A 138 -13.32 7.02 5.69
C LYS A 138 -12.23 6.62 4.68
N GLY A 139 -11.29 7.53 4.37
CA GLY A 139 -10.28 7.30 3.36
C GLY A 139 -10.75 7.51 1.92
N ASN A 140 -11.98 8.05 1.72
CA ASN A 140 -12.45 8.35 0.38
C ASN A 140 -11.72 9.59 -0.17
N VAL A 141 -11.29 9.50 -1.42
CA VAL A 141 -10.58 10.58 -2.14
C VAL A 141 -11.56 11.39 -2.95
N GLY A 142 -11.63 12.69 -2.69
CA GLY A 142 -12.53 13.61 -3.41
C GLY A 142 -11.92 14.08 -4.73
N SER A 143 -10.78 14.76 -4.67
CA SER A 143 -10.09 15.31 -5.84
C SER A 143 -8.60 14.99 -5.79
N VAL A 144 -7.97 14.97 -6.95
CA VAL A 144 -6.50 14.93 -7.13
C VAL A 144 -6.14 16.00 -8.13
N THR A 145 -5.03 16.69 -7.95
CA THR A 145 -4.53 17.75 -8.83
C THR A 145 -3.00 17.72 -8.88
N GLY A 146 -2.41 18.14 -9.99
CA GLY A 146 -0.95 18.29 -10.15
C GLY A 146 -0.23 17.09 -10.73
N ILE A 147 -0.92 15.98 -10.97
CA ILE A 147 -0.34 14.80 -11.63
C ILE A 147 0.00 15.13 -13.08
N ASN A 148 -0.88 15.83 -13.78
CA ASN A 148 -0.64 16.23 -15.17
C ASN A 148 0.59 17.14 -15.29
N ASP A 149 0.78 18.09 -14.38
CA ASP A 149 1.96 18.98 -14.36
C ASP A 149 3.25 18.19 -14.07
N MET A 150 3.17 17.22 -13.15
CA MET A 150 4.28 16.33 -12.86
C MET A 150 4.66 15.48 -14.09
N MET A 151 3.67 14.96 -14.80
CA MET A 151 3.90 14.20 -16.04
C MET A 151 4.49 15.05 -17.16
N GLN A 152 4.05 16.31 -17.31
CA GLN A 152 4.68 17.23 -18.27
C GLN A 152 6.16 17.45 -17.98
N ARG A 153 6.56 17.57 -16.71
CA ARG A 153 7.98 17.68 -16.33
C ARG A 153 8.77 16.42 -16.71
N VAL A 154 8.20 15.23 -16.46
CA VAL A 154 8.81 13.96 -16.86
C VAL A 154 9.01 13.92 -18.37
N MET A 155 7.98 14.23 -19.15
CA MET A 155 8.06 14.26 -20.62
C MET A 155 9.07 15.27 -21.12
N SER A 156 9.14 16.46 -20.53
CA SER A 156 10.10 17.51 -20.90
C SER A 156 11.56 17.14 -20.57
N SER A 157 11.78 16.19 -19.68
CA SER A 157 13.11 15.69 -19.31
C SER A 157 13.64 14.63 -20.29
N MET A 158 12.75 14.05 -21.11
CA MET A 158 13.11 13.06 -22.13
C MET A 158 13.53 13.73 -23.45
N ASN A 159 14.31 13.04 -24.26
CA ASN A 159 14.65 13.51 -25.60
C ASN A 159 13.40 13.45 -26.51
N VAL A 160 13.23 14.45 -27.37
CA VAL A 160 12.07 14.62 -28.25
C VAL A 160 11.78 13.39 -29.13
N HIS A 161 12.81 12.60 -29.48
CA HIS A 161 12.66 11.41 -30.33
C HIS A 161 12.02 10.22 -29.60
N ASP A 162 12.25 10.11 -28.28
CA ASP A 162 11.70 9.02 -27.43
C ASP A 162 10.34 9.41 -26.82
N ALA A 163 10.04 10.70 -26.80
CA ALA A 163 8.87 11.25 -26.10
C ALA A 163 7.53 10.93 -26.78
N GLY A 164 7.49 10.79 -28.10
CA GLY A 164 6.21 10.76 -28.82
C GLY A 164 5.28 9.59 -28.50
N SER A 165 5.75 8.36 -28.65
CA SER A 165 4.95 7.16 -28.37
C SER A 165 4.86 6.85 -26.87
N MET A 166 5.92 7.13 -26.11
CA MET A 166 5.96 6.93 -24.67
C MET A 166 5.08 7.96 -23.95
N ALA A 167 5.07 9.22 -24.41
CA ALA A 167 4.22 10.28 -23.87
C ALA A 167 2.72 9.97 -24.03
N ALA A 168 2.29 9.48 -25.19
CA ALA A 168 0.91 9.09 -25.41
C ALA A 168 0.48 7.93 -24.49
N GLY A 169 1.34 6.92 -24.33
CA GLY A 169 1.08 5.79 -23.41
C GLY A 169 1.07 6.20 -21.94
N MET A 170 1.98 7.07 -21.51
CA MET A 170 2.04 7.56 -20.14
C MET A 170 0.87 8.48 -19.80
N SER A 171 0.51 9.42 -20.66
CA SER A 171 -0.61 10.36 -20.41
C SER A 171 -1.97 9.66 -20.31
N SER A 172 -2.18 8.58 -21.06
CA SER A 172 -3.42 7.81 -20.98
C SER A 172 -3.52 6.99 -19.68
N THR A 173 -2.38 6.65 -19.09
CA THR A 173 -2.30 5.77 -17.91
C THR A 173 -2.15 6.58 -16.61
N ILE A 174 -1.35 7.65 -16.64
CA ILE A 174 -1.02 8.47 -15.47
C ILE A 174 -1.64 9.85 -15.65
N ASN A 175 -2.81 10.04 -15.05
CA ASN A 175 -3.54 11.31 -15.01
C ASN A 175 -4.22 11.45 -13.63
N ASP A 176 -4.79 12.63 -13.35
CA ASP A 176 -5.41 12.94 -12.06
C ASP A 176 -6.50 11.94 -11.67
N GLU A 177 -7.34 11.46 -12.62
CA GLU A 177 -8.42 10.52 -12.32
C GLU A 177 -7.91 9.11 -12.01
N ASN A 178 -7.02 8.56 -12.82
CA ASN A 178 -6.42 7.24 -12.56
C ASN A 178 -5.61 7.25 -11.27
N PHE A 179 -4.92 8.34 -10.99
CA PHE A 179 -4.15 8.50 -9.77
C PHE A 179 -5.06 8.61 -8.53
N LYS A 180 -6.22 9.29 -8.66
CA LYS A 180 -7.26 9.31 -7.64
C LYS A 180 -7.72 7.90 -7.27
N GLN A 181 -7.98 7.04 -8.27
CA GLN A 181 -8.36 5.65 -8.03
C GLN A 181 -7.26 4.89 -7.29
N ASN A 182 -5.99 5.09 -7.64
CA ASN A 182 -4.86 4.45 -6.96
C ASN A 182 -4.73 4.90 -5.49
N ILE A 183 -4.89 6.20 -5.20
CA ILE A 183 -4.89 6.70 -3.82
C ILE A 183 -6.09 6.13 -3.06
N GLN A 184 -7.29 6.14 -3.66
CA GLN A 184 -8.50 5.59 -3.07
C GLN A 184 -8.30 4.13 -2.62
N GLN A 185 -7.63 3.31 -3.43
CA GLN A 185 -7.33 1.93 -3.11
C GLN A 185 -6.35 1.81 -1.93
N SER A 186 -5.38 2.71 -1.84
CA SER A 186 -4.38 2.70 -0.77
C SER A 186 -4.96 3.07 0.60
N PHE A 187 -6.04 3.85 0.64
CA PHE A 187 -6.66 4.36 1.87
C PHE A 187 -8.07 3.81 2.15
N GLY A 188 -8.66 3.03 1.27
CA GLY A 188 -9.99 2.43 1.46
C GLY A 188 -10.05 1.29 2.49
N MET A 189 -9.18 1.28 3.50
CA MET A 189 -9.00 0.19 4.44
C MET A 189 -9.64 0.42 5.83
N TYR A 190 -10.33 1.54 6.04
CA TYR A 190 -10.90 1.87 7.34
C TYR A 190 -12.23 1.15 7.59
N PRO A 191 -12.50 0.70 8.85
CA PRO A 191 -13.79 0.12 9.20
C PRO A 191 -14.91 1.18 9.26
N ASP A 192 -16.14 0.80 8.89
CA ASP A 192 -17.30 1.70 8.94
C ASP A 192 -17.78 2.03 10.36
N LYS A 193 -17.36 1.26 11.35
CA LYS A 193 -17.77 1.38 12.76
C LYS A 193 -16.57 1.10 13.68
N PRO A 194 -16.63 1.58 14.94
CA PRO A 194 -15.60 1.28 15.94
C PRO A 194 -15.35 -0.22 16.08
N VAL A 195 -14.10 -0.61 16.24
CA VAL A 195 -13.64 -2.00 16.31
C VAL A 195 -12.84 -2.27 17.59
N LYS A 196 -12.84 -3.52 18.04
CA LYS A 196 -12.01 -4.02 19.15
C LYS A 196 -11.15 -5.20 18.68
N PRO A 197 -10.09 -5.55 19.40
CA PRO A 197 -9.27 -6.72 19.08
C PRO A 197 -10.13 -7.97 18.84
N GLY A 198 -9.83 -8.69 17.73
CA GLY A 198 -10.58 -9.81 17.21
C GLY A 198 -11.70 -9.44 16.23
N ASN A 199 -12.08 -8.17 16.10
CA ASN A 199 -13.06 -7.78 15.08
C ASN A 199 -12.45 -7.78 13.67
N THR A 200 -13.29 -8.15 12.69
CA THR A 200 -12.97 -8.13 11.26
C THR A 200 -13.88 -7.17 10.52
N TRP A 201 -13.37 -6.63 9.42
CA TRP A 201 -14.16 -5.89 8.42
C TRP A 201 -13.64 -6.19 7.02
N THR A 202 -14.44 -5.93 6.03
CA THR A 202 -14.15 -6.25 4.63
C THR A 202 -14.27 -5.00 3.76
N ASN A 203 -13.50 -5.00 2.67
CA ASN A 203 -13.59 -4.01 1.61
C ASN A 203 -13.33 -4.73 0.28
N THR A 204 -14.08 -4.37 -0.74
CA THR A 204 -13.83 -4.82 -2.13
C THR A 204 -13.30 -3.64 -2.94
N MET A 205 -12.25 -3.88 -3.72
CA MET A 205 -11.67 -2.91 -4.64
C MET A 205 -11.72 -3.49 -6.05
N ASP A 206 -12.29 -2.73 -6.98
CA ASP A 206 -12.29 -3.04 -8.40
C ASP A 206 -11.26 -2.16 -9.09
N MET A 207 -10.31 -2.79 -9.78
CA MET A 207 -9.27 -2.13 -10.56
C MET A 207 -9.50 -2.39 -12.03
N ASN A 208 -9.49 -1.33 -12.81
CA ASN A 208 -9.51 -1.42 -14.27
C ASN A 208 -8.34 -0.62 -14.83
N ASN A 209 -7.30 -1.33 -15.25
CA ASN A 209 -6.11 -0.70 -15.82
C ASN A 209 -5.86 -1.28 -17.22
N GLN A 210 -5.97 -0.44 -18.25
CA GLN A 210 -5.72 -0.80 -19.66
C GLN A 210 -6.44 -2.09 -20.13
N GLY A 211 -7.70 -2.28 -19.73
CA GLY A 211 -8.48 -3.47 -20.08
C GLY A 211 -8.20 -4.68 -19.20
N MET A 212 -7.28 -4.58 -18.25
CA MET A 212 -7.08 -5.57 -17.20
C MET A 212 -8.02 -5.26 -16.04
N GLN A 213 -9.06 -6.07 -15.89
CA GLN A 213 -9.97 -5.96 -14.76
C GLN A 213 -9.49 -6.87 -13.63
N MET A 214 -9.37 -6.33 -12.45
CA MET A 214 -8.96 -7.06 -11.27
C MET A 214 -9.87 -6.67 -10.09
N LYS A 215 -10.31 -7.67 -9.35
CA LYS A 215 -11.09 -7.52 -8.13
C LYS A 215 -10.25 -8.00 -6.96
N ILE A 216 -10.18 -7.20 -5.91
CA ILE A 216 -9.49 -7.52 -4.67
C ILE A 216 -10.50 -7.49 -3.53
N ASP A 217 -10.82 -8.65 -2.98
CA ASP A 217 -11.66 -8.81 -1.80
C ASP A 217 -10.77 -8.87 -0.56
N ASN A 218 -10.78 -7.80 0.23
CA ASN A 218 -9.96 -7.65 1.42
C ASN A 218 -10.72 -8.03 2.69
N THR A 219 -10.04 -8.69 3.61
CA THR A 219 -10.48 -8.93 4.98
C THR A 219 -9.41 -8.42 5.93
N TYR A 220 -9.78 -7.48 6.77
CA TYR A 220 -8.91 -6.91 7.81
C TYR A 220 -9.33 -7.45 9.18
N THR A 221 -8.36 -7.64 10.07
CA THR A 221 -8.58 -8.06 11.46
C THR A 221 -7.78 -7.15 12.38
N LEU A 222 -8.42 -6.50 13.34
CA LEU A 222 -7.72 -5.83 14.41
C LEU A 222 -7.18 -6.89 15.37
N GLU A 223 -5.87 -7.14 15.33
CA GLU A 223 -5.23 -8.17 16.18
C GLU A 223 -5.03 -7.67 17.61
N SER A 224 -4.55 -6.45 17.76
CA SER A 224 -4.28 -5.85 19.07
C SER A 224 -4.21 -4.34 19.02
N VAL A 225 -4.34 -3.72 20.19
CA VAL A 225 -4.11 -2.30 20.44
C VAL A 225 -3.04 -2.18 21.51
N SER A 226 -2.02 -1.35 21.28
CA SER A 226 -0.94 -1.07 22.22
C SER A 226 -0.66 0.42 22.26
N GLY A 227 -1.11 1.09 23.33
CA GLY A 227 -1.11 2.55 23.39
C GLY A 227 -1.91 3.15 22.24
N ASN A 228 -1.26 3.99 21.43
CA ASN A 228 -1.87 4.61 20.26
C ASN A 228 -1.68 3.80 18.96
N ILE A 229 -1.22 2.57 19.03
CA ILE A 229 -0.96 1.75 17.84
C ILE A 229 -1.99 0.62 17.74
N ALA A 230 -2.66 0.55 16.59
CA ALA A 230 -3.51 -0.56 16.20
C ALA A 230 -2.75 -1.50 15.26
N ASN A 231 -2.63 -2.78 15.63
CA ASN A 231 -2.04 -3.81 14.79
C ASN A 231 -3.16 -4.48 14.00
N VAL A 232 -3.10 -4.37 12.68
CA VAL A 232 -4.11 -4.88 11.75
C VAL A 232 -3.47 -5.88 10.82
N LYS A 233 -4.07 -7.06 10.73
CA LYS A 233 -3.74 -8.08 9.73
C LYS A 233 -4.68 -7.95 8.54
N SER A 234 -4.15 -8.12 7.33
CA SER A 234 -4.94 -8.19 6.10
C SER A 234 -4.78 -9.54 5.42
N ASN A 235 -5.89 -10.05 4.88
CA ASN A 235 -5.93 -11.17 3.95
C ASN A 235 -6.80 -10.75 2.77
N SER A 236 -6.29 -10.91 1.56
CA SER A 236 -7.00 -10.49 0.36
C SER A 236 -6.99 -11.61 -0.67
N LYS A 237 -8.10 -11.72 -1.39
CA LYS A 237 -8.23 -12.59 -2.55
C LYS A 237 -8.26 -11.72 -3.80
N ILE A 238 -7.42 -12.06 -4.77
CA ILE A 238 -7.31 -11.36 -6.04
C ILE A 238 -7.91 -12.24 -7.13
N SER A 239 -8.76 -11.67 -7.96
CA SER A 239 -9.39 -12.38 -9.09
C SER A 239 -9.61 -11.41 -10.26
N SER A 240 -9.68 -11.94 -11.47
CA SER A 240 -10.11 -11.21 -12.65
C SER A 240 -11.56 -11.57 -12.95
N PRO A 241 -12.51 -10.62 -12.92
CA PRO A 241 -13.87 -10.89 -13.36
C PRO A 241 -13.91 -10.94 -14.90
N GLY A 242 -14.28 -12.08 -15.44
CA GLY A 242 -14.59 -12.22 -16.87
C GLY A 242 -13.70 -13.18 -17.65
N THR A 243 -14.09 -13.38 -18.91
CA THR A 243 -13.49 -14.31 -19.88
C THR A 243 -12.47 -13.62 -20.81
N ASN A 244 -11.99 -12.43 -20.44
CA ASN A 244 -11.00 -11.72 -21.23
C ASN A 244 -9.69 -12.49 -21.29
N SER A 245 -8.88 -12.22 -22.30
CA SER A 245 -7.63 -12.92 -22.66
C SER A 245 -6.57 -13.02 -21.55
N MET A 246 -6.83 -12.47 -20.37
CA MET A 246 -5.93 -12.44 -19.23
C MET A 246 -6.65 -12.88 -17.95
N GLY A 247 -6.38 -14.10 -17.50
CA GLY A 247 -6.86 -14.60 -16.20
C GLY A 247 -5.88 -14.20 -15.09
N ILE A 248 -6.39 -13.55 -14.02
CA ILE A 248 -5.59 -13.20 -12.84
C ILE A 248 -6.22 -13.84 -11.61
N THR A 249 -5.40 -14.55 -10.84
CA THR A 249 -5.78 -15.07 -9.52
C THR A 249 -4.63 -14.88 -8.56
N GLY A 250 -4.92 -14.67 -7.29
CA GLY A 250 -3.86 -14.49 -6.31
C GLY A 250 -4.38 -14.27 -4.90
N THR A 251 -3.42 -14.07 -4.02
CA THR A 251 -3.66 -13.72 -2.61
C THR A 251 -2.69 -12.62 -2.20
N MET A 252 -3.12 -11.78 -1.28
CA MET A 252 -2.26 -10.83 -0.59
C MET A 252 -2.47 -10.98 0.91
N THR A 253 -1.38 -11.07 1.65
CA THR A 253 -1.40 -11.10 3.12
C THR A 253 -0.52 -9.99 3.65
N GLY A 254 -0.83 -9.47 4.83
CA GLY A 254 0.02 -8.45 5.41
C GLY A 254 -0.34 -8.10 6.84
N THR A 255 0.54 -7.29 7.42
CA THR A 255 0.36 -6.67 8.72
C THR A 255 0.66 -5.20 8.62
N MET A 256 -0.14 -4.38 9.28
CA MET A 256 0.01 -2.92 9.31
C MET A 256 -0.16 -2.41 10.74
N LYS A 257 0.65 -1.43 11.11
CA LYS A 257 0.54 -0.68 12.37
C LYS A 257 0.02 0.70 12.06
N PHE A 258 -1.15 1.01 12.61
CA PHE A 258 -1.77 2.32 12.45
C PHE A 258 -1.57 3.17 13.70
N ASP A 259 -1.24 4.43 13.51
CA ASP A 259 -1.36 5.45 14.56
C ASP A 259 -2.86 5.80 14.72
N ILE A 260 -3.47 5.40 15.83
CA ILE A 260 -4.93 5.54 16.05
C ILE A 260 -5.39 7.00 15.96
N PRO A 261 -4.70 8.00 16.55
CA PRO A 261 -5.10 9.41 16.46
C PRO A 261 -5.22 9.94 15.04
N THR A 262 -4.36 9.51 14.14
CA THR A 262 -4.34 10.00 12.74
C THR A 262 -4.92 9.02 11.73
N GLY A 263 -5.02 7.75 12.12
CA GLY A 263 -5.39 6.66 11.21
C GLY A 263 -4.31 6.29 10.18
N LEU A 264 -3.13 6.90 10.25
CA LEU A 264 -2.09 6.64 9.26
C LEU A 264 -1.39 5.30 9.51
N PRO A 265 -1.12 4.50 8.46
CA PRO A 265 -0.25 3.34 8.56
C PRO A 265 1.20 3.81 8.75
N MET A 266 1.81 3.47 9.89
CA MET A 266 3.18 3.88 10.24
C MET A 266 4.22 2.81 9.93
N ASP A 267 3.79 1.57 9.83
CA ASP A 267 4.64 0.42 9.49
C ASP A 267 3.76 -0.64 8.83
N GLY A 268 4.25 -1.30 7.79
CA GLY A 268 3.49 -2.34 7.12
C GLY A 268 4.36 -3.24 6.26
N ASN A 269 3.99 -4.51 6.21
CA ASN A 269 4.54 -5.48 5.28
C ASN A 269 3.38 -6.17 4.58
N LEU A 270 3.46 -6.25 3.24
CA LEU A 270 2.47 -6.89 2.39
C LEU A 270 3.18 -7.88 1.46
N ASP A 271 2.71 -9.10 1.43
CA ASP A 271 3.17 -10.15 0.54
C ASP A 271 2.03 -10.54 -0.40
N MET A 272 2.26 -10.42 -1.70
CA MET A 272 1.29 -10.73 -2.74
C MET A 272 1.85 -11.80 -3.67
N ASN A 273 1.05 -12.83 -3.92
CA ASN A 273 1.34 -13.90 -4.85
C ASN A 273 0.24 -13.92 -5.90
N MET A 274 0.61 -13.75 -7.16
CA MET A 274 -0.34 -13.75 -8.27
C MET A 274 0.06 -14.76 -9.34
N ARG A 275 -0.94 -15.38 -9.94
CA ARG A 275 -0.80 -16.12 -11.18
C ARG A 275 -1.60 -15.38 -12.26
N MET A 276 -0.91 -15.04 -13.33
CA MET A 276 -1.51 -14.43 -14.52
C MET A 276 -1.44 -15.40 -15.68
N THR A 277 -2.47 -15.40 -16.51
CA THR A 277 -2.50 -16.18 -17.73
C THR A 277 -2.67 -15.21 -18.89
N MET A 278 -1.64 -15.11 -19.74
CA MET A 278 -1.66 -14.26 -20.92
C MET A 278 -1.90 -15.10 -22.17
N ASN A 279 -2.72 -14.60 -23.09
CA ASN A 279 -2.87 -15.21 -24.41
C ASN A 279 -2.01 -14.41 -25.41
N THR A 280 -0.93 -15.03 -25.86
CA THR A 280 0.01 -14.43 -26.80
C THR A 280 0.04 -15.27 -28.08
N GLY A 281 -0.52 -14.76 -29.17
CA GLY A 281 -0.53 -15.47 -30.48
C GLY A 281 -1.28 -16.81 -30.45
N GLY A 282 -2.36 -16.93 -29.64
CA GLY A 282 -3.12 -18.17 -29.48
C GLY A 282 -2.54 -19.17 -28.47
N GLN A 283 -1.42 -18.84 -27.84
CA GLN A 283 -0.84 -19.63 -26.75
C GLN A 283 -1.17 -19.02 -25.40
N VAL A 284 -1.54 -19.86 -24.45
CA VAL A 284 -1.78 -19.49 -23.06
C VAL A 284 -0.47 -19.60 -22.29
N VAL A 285 0.05 -18.46 -21.85
CA VAL A 285 1.32 -18.35 -21.13
C VAL A 285 1.03 -18.07 -19.66
N PRO A 286 1.31 -19.01 -18.74
CA PRO A 286 1.20 -18.77 -17.31
C PRO A 286 2.43 -18.00 -16.79
N MET A 287 2.17 -16.95 -16.02
CA MET A 287 3.18 -16.13 -15.33
C MET A 287 2.87 -16.14 -13.83
N ASN A 288 3.88 -16.36 -13.02
CA ASN A 288 3.76 -16.19 -11.57
C ASN A 288 4.47 -14.88 -11.16
N THR A 289 3.82 -14.12 -10.29
CA THR A 289 4.36 -12.86 -9.80
C THR A 289 4.29 -12.84 -8.28
N ASP A 290 5.42 -12.62 -7.65
CA ASP A 290 5.55 -12.43 -6.21
C ASP A 290 5.95 -10.97 -5.96
N ILE A 291 5.22 -10.30 -5.08
CA ILE A 291 5.50 -8.91 -4.68
C ILE A 291 5.58 -8.87 -3.16
N ASN A 292 6.68 -8.33 -2.66
CA ASN A 292 6.85 -7.97 -1.26
C ASN A 292 6.93 -6.44 -1.16
N MET A 293 6.10 -5.85 -0.32
CA MET A 293 6.05 -4.41 -0.10
C MET A 293 6.23 -4.09 1.38
N LYS A 294 7.09 -3.13 1.67
CA LYS A 294 7.30 -2.57 2.99
C LYS A 294 6.96 -1.09 2.98
N ILE A 295 6.19 -0.66 3.97
CA ILE A 295 5.78 0.74 4.17
C ILE A 295 6.34 1.19 5.51
N THR A 296 6.97 2.36 5.56
CA THR A 296 7.38 2.99 6.82
C THR A 296 6.99 4.47 6.80
N GLY A 297 6.31 4.92 7.84
CA GLY A 297 5.89 6.29 8.04
C GLY A 297 6.56 6.91 9.27
N LYS A 298 6.87 8.21 9.21
CA LYS A 298 7.44 8.97 10.32
C LYS A 298 6.87 10.38 10.34
N LYS A 299 6.37 10.81 11.49
CA LYS A 299 6.00 12.21 11.73
C LYS A 299 7.26 13.11 11.74
N ILE A 300 7.17 14.29 11.12
CA ILE A 300 8.23 15.29 11.06
C ILE A 300 7.80 16.61 11.66
#